data_132bb2acf5a7bb2be198afa99e1bbc39
#
_entry.id   132bb2acf5a7bb2be198afa99e1bbc39
#
_cell.length_a   1.000
_cell.length_b   1.000
_cell.length_c   1.000
_cell.angle_alpha   90.00
_cell.angle_beta   90.00
_cell.angle_gamma   90.00
#
_symmetry.space_group_name_H-M   'P 1'
#
loop_
_entity.id
_entity.type
_entity.pdbx_description
1 polymer ?
#
loop_
_entity_poly.entity_id
_entity_poly.type
_entity_poly.pdbx_seq_one_letter_code
_entity_poly.pdbx_strand_id
1 'polypeptide(L)'
;MLKYQIYQSKLAGTSAYGKFYARIVTDQSIDVASLAEHMANHNTPFSRGTIKGILEDAISCIKELLLDGKRVQLDNLVSFGLGIEHIMGAETADQFSVQRNVKSVKLIAQGIGTFSKSTLTSGASLSENRSYVSPKSGGPSTGTETPGGGSPEDVVTKYTLGLVASPAGGGTVTGAGEYEAGTEVAVKATANSGYTFKKWSDGNTDRKSVV
;
A
#
# COMPACT_ATOMS: atom_id res chain seq x y z
N MET A 1 14.41 0.48 -7.13
CA MET A 1 14.02 -0.56 -6.15
C MET A 1 12.57 -0.30 -5.74
N LEU A 2 11.71 -1.31 -5.84
CA LEU A 2 10.30 -1.19 -5.48
C LEU A 2 10.14 -1.31 -3.96
N LYS A 3 9.38 -0.39 -3.36
CA LYS A 3 9.04 -0.44 -1.93
C LYS A 3 7.79 -1.27 -1.70
N TYR A 4 7.79 -2.10 -0.65
CA TYR A 4 6.59 -2.81 -0.22
C TYR A 4 6.32 -2.57 1.27
N GLN A 5 5.07 -2.77 1.68
CA GLN A 5 4.67 -2.80 3.08
C GLN A 5 3.84 -4.05 3.37
N ILE A 6 3.96 -4.54 4.59
CA ILE A 6 3.22 -5.72 5.06
C ILE A 6 1.89 -5.26 5.67
N TYR A 7 0.82 -5.98 5.38
CA TYR A 7 -0.49 -5.74 5.98
C TYR A 7 -1.15 -7.08 6.37
N GLN A 8 -1.99 -7.02 7.38
CA GLN A 8 -2.80 -8.17 7.78
C GLN A 8 -4.13 -8.18 7.02
N SER A 9 -4.48 -9.32 6.45
CA SER A 9 -5.76 -9.49 5.75
C SER A 9 -6.93 -9.48 6.74
N LYS A 10 -7.92 -8.63 6.46
CA LYS A 10 -9.18 -8.51 7.21
C LYS A 10 -10.36 -9.18 6.50
N LEU A 11 -10.11 -10.00 5.47
CA LEU A 11 -11.14 -10.69 4.69
C LEU A 11 -11.75 -11.83 5.54
N ALA A 12 -12.77 -11.50 6.31
CA ALA A 12 -13.50 -12.47 7.13
C ALA A 12 -14.13 -13.57 6.25
N GLY A 13 -14.13 -14.82 6.75
CA GLY A 13 -14.70 -15.97 6.03
C GLY A 13 -13.78 -16.58 4.96
N THR A 14 -12.55 -16.12 4.82
CA THR A 14 -11.56 -16.68 3.91
C THR A 14 -10.37 -17.28 4.65
N SER A 15 -9.63 -18.20 4.00
CA SER A 15 -8.38 -18.75 4.53
C SER A 15 -7.25 -17.69 4.64
N ALA A 16 -7.48 -16.50 4.12
CA ALA A 16 -6.56 -15.35 4.18
C ALA A 16 -6.73 -14.51 5.46
N TYR A 17 -7.84 -14.67 6.20
CA TYR A 17 -8.10 -13.88 7.40
C TYR A 17 -6.98 -14.01 8.44
N GLY A 18 -6.51 -12.89 8.95
CA GLY A 18 -5.44 -12.84 9.95
C GLY A 18 -4.04 -13.09 9.42
N LYS A 19 -3.86 -13.53 8.17
CA LYS A 19 -2.54 -13.75 7.56
C LYS A 19 -1.93 -12.46 7.04
N PHE A 20 -0.61 -12.41 6.98
CA PHE A 20 0.15 -11.25 6.51
C PHE A 20 0.53 -11.38 5.04
N TYR A 21 0.38 -10.29 4.30
CA TYR A 21 0.69 -10.16 2.88
C TYR A 21 1.48 -8.90 2.62
N ALA A 22 2.23 -8.87 1.52
CA ALA A 22 2.92 -7.68 1.06
C ALA A 22 2.12 -6.97 -0.04
N ARG A 23 2.19 -5.64 -0.06
CA ARG A 23 1.69 -4.81 -1.16
C ARG A 23 2.75 -3.78 -1.55
N ILE A 24 2.82 -3.48 -2.84
CA ILE A 24 3.70 -2.42 -3.35
C ILE A 24 3.21 -1.07 -2.81
N VAL A 25 4.17 -0.23 -2.40
CA VAL A 25 3.90 1.17 -2.06
C VAL A 25 4.01 1.98 -3.35
N THR A 26 2.94 2.65 -3.72
CA THR A 26 2.91 3.57 -4.87
C THR A 26 3.05 4.98 -4.34
N ASP A 27 4.12 5.65 -4.71
CA ASP A 27 4.39 7.01 -4.26
C ASP A 27 3.53 8.03 -5.01
N GLN A 28 3.33 7.82 -6.32
CA GLN A 28 2.62 8.74 -7.19
C GLN A 28 1.89 7.99 -8.31
N SER A 29 0.73 8.49 -8.72
CA SER A 29 0.06 8.07 -9.94
C SER A 29 0.36 9.08 -11.05
N ILE A 30 0.83 8.60 -12.19
CA ILE A 30 1.15 9.40 -13.37
C ILE A 30 -0.01 9.29 -14.35
N ASP A 31 -0.59 10.42 -14.71
CA ASP A 31 -1.62 10.54 -15.74
C ASP A 31 -1.01 10.72 -17.15
N VAL A 32 -1.87 10.75 -18.17
CA VAL A 32 -1.43 10.90 -19.58
C VAL A 32 -0.68 12.22 -19.80
N ALA A 33 -1.07 13.30 -19.12
CA ALA A 33 -0.44 14.61 -19.28
C ALA A 33 0.97 14.61 -18.68
N SER A 34 1.13 14.06 -17.49
CA SER A 34 2.42 13.90 -16.81
C SER A 34 3.32 12.91 -17.52
N LEU A 35 2.76 11.83 -18.09
CA LEU A 35 3.52 10.90 -18.93
C LEU A 35 4.05 11.59 -20.19
N ALA A 36 3.21 12.38 -20.87
CA ALA A 36 3.61 13.13 -22.07
C ALA A 36 4.70 14.15 -21.76
N GLU A 37 4.65 14.81 -20.59
CA GLU A 37 5.70 15.69 -20.12
C GLU A 37 7.02 14.94 -19.84
N HIS A 38 6.94 13.83 -19.15
CA HIS A 38 8.09 12.94 -18.92
C HIS A 38 8.74 12.51 -20.24
N MET A 39 7.93 12.05 -21.21
CA MET A 39 8.42 11.65 -22.54
C MET A 39 9.07 12.82 -23.30
N ALA A 40 8.50 14.02 -23.23
CA ALA A 40 9.07 15.19 -23.89
C ALA A 40 10.46 15.56 -23.34
N ASN A 41 10.72 15.26 -22.07
CA ASN A 41 12.02 15.50 -21.44
C ASN A 41 13.13 14.49 -21.85
N HIS A 42 12.78 13.41 -22.55
CA HIS A 42 13.72 12.40 -23.08
C HIS A 42 14.35 12.76 -24.43
N ASN A 43 14.48 14.04 -24.75
CA ASN A 43 15.09 14.53 -26.00
C ASN A 43 14.39 14.01 -27.27
N THR A 44 13.06 13.93 -27.24
CA THR A 44 12.23 13.59 -28.42
C THR A 44 11.97 14.83 -29.28
N PRO A 45 11.81 14.71 -30.62
CA PRO A 45 11.45 15.82 -31.49
C PRO A 45 9.99 16.29 -31.30
N PHE A 46 9.19 15.58 -30.53
CA PHE A 46 7.77 15.87 -30.34
C PHE A 46 7.52 16.76 -29.13
N SER A 47 6.62 17.73 -29.30
CA SER A 47 6.16 18.55 -28.19
C SER A 47 5.31 17.74 -27.21
N ARG A 48 5.25 18.16 -25.93
CA ARG A 48 4.33 17.60 -24.93
C ARG A 48 2.88 17.49 -25.42
N GLY A 49 2.40 18.56 -26.12
CA GLY A 49 1.04 18.57 -26.66
C GLY A 49 0.81 17.51 -27.74
N THR A 50 1.78 17.34 -28.64
CA THR A 50 1.73 16.33 -29.69
C THR A 50 1.72 14.92 -29.10
N ILE A 51 2.61 14.65 -28.13
CA ILE A 51 2.67 13.34 -27.45
C ILE A 51 1.34 13.04 -26.74
N LYS A 52 0.81 14.03 -25.98
CA LYS A 52 -0.47 13.88 -25.29
C LYS A 52 -1.60 13.55 -26.26
N GLY A 53 -1.72 14.28 -27.38
CA GLY A 53 -2.74 14.03 -28.40
C GLY A 53 -2.65 12.63 -28.99
N ILE A 54 -1.46 12.15 -29.36
CA ILE A 54 -1.25 10.81 -29.88
C ILE A 54 -1.68 9.73 -28.87
N LEU A 55 -1.35 9.92 -27.58
CA LEU A 55 -1.74 8.97 -26.52
C LEU A 55 -3.27 8.94 -26.32
N GLU A 56 -3.93 10.10 -26.33
CA GLU A 56 -5.38 10.19 -26.20
C GLU A 56 -6.11 9.56 -27.40
N ASP A 57 -5.62 9.78 -28.61
CA ASP A 57 -6.13 9.15 -29.83
C ASP A 57 -5.93 7.62 -29.78
N ALA A 58 -4.76 7.16 -29.36
CA ALA A 58 -4.49 5.73 -29.20
C ALA A 58 -5.46 5.07 -28.21
N ILE A 59 -5.72 5.71 -27.06
CA ILE A 59 -6.67 5.21 -26.05
C ILE A 59 -8.08 5.11 -26.64
N SER A 60 -8.50 6.11 -27.43
CA SER A 60 -9.82 6.13 -28.08
C SER A 60 -9.96 5.02 -29.11
N CYS A 61 -8.95 4.83 -29.97
CA CYS A 61 -8.91 3.76 -30.96
C CYS A 61 -8.89 2.37 -30.31
N ILE A 62 -8.13 2.19 -29.23
CA ILE A 62 -8.13 0.91 -28.48
C ILE A 62 -9.53 0.59 -27.97
N LYS A 63 -10.23 1.56 -27.38
CA LYS A 63 -11.60 1.37 -26.89
C LYS A 63 -12.56 0.97 -28.01
N GLU A 64 -12.50 1.64 -29.15
CA GLU A 64 -13.32 1.34 -30.32
C GLU A 64 -13.12 -0.09 -30.83
N LEU A 65 -11.85 -0.49 -31.03
CA LEU A 65 -11.50 -1.83 -31.49
C LEU A 65 -11.92 -2.92 -30.50
N LEU A 66 -11.82 -2.67 -29.22
CA LEU A 66 -12.27 -3.61 -28.17
C LEU A 66 -13.78 -3.79 -28.19
N LEU A 67 -14.55 -2.71 -28.37
CA LEU A 67 -16.02 -2.77 -28.49
C LEU A 67 -16.48 -3.44 -29.78
N ASP A 68 -15.64 -3.41 -30.80
CA ASP A 68 -15.83 -4.15 -32.07
C ASP A 68 -15.43 -5.64 -31.96
N GLY A 69 -15.17 -6.11 -30.72
CA GLY A 69 -14.85 -7.51 -30.46
C GLY A 69 -13.41 -7.92 -30.79
N LYS A 70 -12.54 -6.98 -31.10
CA LYS A 70 -11.13 -7.25 -31.41
C LYS A 70 -10.28 -7.27 -30.13
N ARG A 71 -9.17 -7.98 -30.18
CA ARG A 71 -8.09 -7.89 -29.18
C ARG A 71 -7.04 -6.91 -29.70
N VAL A 72 -6.61 -5.99 -28.86
CA VAL A 72 -5.57 -5.02 -29.21
C VAL A 72 -4.30 -5.36 -28.47
N GLN A 73 -3.20 -5.45 -29.20
CA GLN A 73 -1.90 -5.76 -28.62
C GLN A 73 -0.93 -4.61 -28.92
N LEU A 74 -0.39 -4.03 -27.85
CA LEU A 74 0.78 -3.16 -27.93
C LEU A 74 2.01 -4.02 -27.66
N ASP A 75 2.80 -4.26 -28.70
CA ASP A 75 3.94 -5.18 -28.65
C ASP A 75 4.92 -4.82 -27.52
N ASN A 76 5.39 -5.84 -26.83
CA ASN A 76 6.27 -5.70 -25.66
C ASN A 76 5.71 -4.95 -24.45
N LEU A 77 4.42 -4.60 -24.46
CA LEU A 77 3.79 -3.87 -23.37
C LEU A 77 2.57 -4.64 -22.82
N VAL A 78 1.48 -4.67 -23.56
CA VAL A 78 0.20 -5.17 -23.03
C VAL A 78 -0.71 -5.68 -24.13
N SER A 79 -1.45 -6.73 -23.84
CA SER A 79 -2.58 -7.21 -24.64
C SER A 79 -3.88 -6.88 -23.95
N PHE A 80 -4.76 -6.15 -24.60
CA PHE A 80 -6.09 -5.79 -24.16
C PHE A 80 -7.15 -6.71 -24.80
N GLY A 81 -8.16 -7.07 -24.03
CA GLY A 81 -9.33 -7.81 -24.46
C GLY A 81 -10.53 -7.52 -23.58
N LEU A 82 -11.72 -7.89 -24.02
CA LEU A 82 -12.92 -7.83 -23.20
C LEU A 82 -13.26 -9.24 -22.68
N GLY A 83 -13.77 -9.30 -21.48
CA GLY A 83 -14.32 -10.50 -20.87
C GLY A 83 -15.70 -10.24 -20.29
N ILE A 84 -16.48 -11.30 -20.10
CA ILE A 84 -17.81 -11.23 -19.50
C ILE A 84 -17.70 -11.59 -18.02
N GLU A 85 -18.30 -10.77 -17.18
CA GLU A 85 -18.52 -11.09 -15.77
C GLU A 85 -19.95 -11.65 -15.63
N HIS A 86 -20.06 -12.80 -15.00
CA HIS A 86 -21.33 -13.51 -14.85
C HIS A 86 -21.96 -13.24 -13.47
N ILE A 87 -23.30 -13.23 -13.40
CA ILE A 87 -24.06 -13.24 -12.16
C ILE A 87 -24.10 -14.67 -11.66
N MET A 88 -24.55 -15.61 -12.51
CA MET A 88 -24.64 -17.05 -12.27
C MET A 88 -24.57 -17.82 -13.60
N GLY A 89 -24.22 -19.09 -13.55
CA GLY A 89 -24.36 -20.00 -14.68
C GLY A 89 -25.82 -20.35 -14.96
N ALA A 90 -26.14 -20.73 -16.19
CA ALA A 90 -27.39 -21.40 -16.55
C ALA A 90 -27.19 -22.92 -16.48
N GLU A 91 -28.23 -23.67 -16.12
CA GLU A 91 -28.15 -25.14 -16.05
C GLU A 91 -28.09 -25.79 -17.45
N THR A 92 -28.75 -25.17 -18.43
CA THR A 92 -28.71 -25.58 -19.85
C THR A 92 -28.45 -24.37 -20.75
N ALA A 93 -27.92 -24.61 -21.97
CA ALA A 93 -27.65 -23.54 -22.91
C ALA A 93 -28.93 -22.77 -23.31
N ASP A 94 -30.07 -23.45 -23.41
CA ASP A 94 -31.36 -22.85 -23.76
C ASP A 94 -31.91 -21.91 -22.69
N GLN A 95 -31.48 -22.07 -21.44
CA GLN A 95 -31.87 -21.22 -20.32
C GLN A 95 -30.97 -19.99 -20.18
N PHE A 96 -29.86 -19.95 -20.92
CA PHE A 96 -28.95 -18.82 -20.86
C PHE A 96 -29.60 -17.57 -21.48
N SER A 97 -29.55 -16.48 -20.73
CA SER A 97 -29.91 -15.16 -21.30
C SER A 97 -28.96 -14.09 -20.72
N VAL A 98 -28.67 -13.08 -21.57
CA VAL A 98 -27.78 -11.98 -21.16
C VAL A 98 -28.30 -11.29 -19.90
N GLN A 99 -29.61 -11.05 -19.81
CA GLN A 99 -30.22 -10.34 -18.69
C GLN A 99 -30.11 -11.09 -17.34
N ARG A 100 -30.09 -12.42 -17.37
CA ARG A 100 -30.03 -13.26 -16.16
C ARG A 100 -28.61 -13.62 -15.77
N ASN A 101 -27.77 -13.89 -16.76
CA ASN A 101 -26.50 -14.56 -16.53
C ASN A 101 -25.29 -13.62 -16.66
N VAL A 102 -25.42 -12.49 -17.36
CA VAL A 102 -24.33 -11.54 -17.58
C VAL A 102 -24.50 -10.33 -16.65
N LYS A 103 -23.47 -10.04 -15.84
CA LYS A 103 -23.43 -8.90 -14.95
C LYS A 103 -22.88 -7.66 -15.66
N SER A 104 -21.73 -7.83 -16.30
CA SER A 104 -21.02 -6.73 -16.97
C SER A 104 -19.99 -7.25 -17.96
N VAL A 105 -19.49 -6.33 -18.80
CA VAL A 105 -18.28 -6.54 -19.59
C VAL A 105 -17.12 -5.88 -18.84
N LYS A 106 -15.98 -6.56 -18.76
CA LYS A 106 -14.79 -6.07 -18.10
C LYS A 106 -13.58 -6.05 -19.02
N LEU A 107 -12.72 -5.06 -18.83
CA LEU A 107 -11.43 -5.02 -19.49
C LEU A 107 -10.49 -6.08 -18.89
N ILE A 108 -9.84 -6.84 -19.77
CA ILE A 108 -8.73 -7.74 -19.44
C ILE A 108 -7.48 -7.13 -20.05
N ALA A 109 -6.49 -6.82 -19.21
CA ALA A 109 -5.19 -6.33 -19.63
C ALA A 109 -4.10 -7.29 -19.12
N GLN A 110 -3.25 -7.77 -20.02
CA GLN A 110 -2.19 -8.72 -19.69
C GLN A 110 -0.85 -8.21 -20.22
N GLY A 111 0.12 -8.05 -19.32
CA GLY A 111 1.48 -7.69 -19.71
C GLY A 111 2.12 -8.76 -20.58
N ILE A 112 2.77 -8.33 -21.65
CA ILE A 112 3.45 -9.18 -22.64
C ILE A 112 4.87 -8.69 -22.90
N GLY A 113 5.70 -9.55 -23.46
CA GLY A 113 7.10 -9.23 -23.77
C GLY A 113 7.87 -8.79 -22.53
N THR A 114 8.41 -7.59 -22.56
CA THR A 114 9.17 -7.00 -21.44
C THR A 114 8.32 -6.76 -20.17
N PHE A 115 7.00 -6.69 -20.32
CA PHE A 115 6.04 -6.56 -19.21
C PHE A 115 5.39 -7.89 -18.82
N SER A 116 5.90 -9.02 -19.31
CA SER A 116 5.45 -10.33 -18.86
C SER A 116 5.78 -10.54 -17.38
N LYS A 117 4.98 -11.37 -16.70
CA LYS A 117 5.18 -11.68 -15.28
C LYS A 117 6.60 -12.18 -14.98
N SER A 118 7.14 -13.06 -15.83
CA SER A 118 8.49 -13.60 -15.66
C SER A 118 9.56 -12.51 -15.74
N THR A 119 9.49 -11.66 -16.77
CA THR A 119 10.46 -10.58 -16.98
C THR A 119 10.41 -9.55 -15.84
N LEU A 120 9.21 -9.13 -15.43
CA LEU A 120 9.05 -8.20 -14.31
C LEU A 120 9.55 -8.80 -13.00
N THR A 121 9.30 -10.10 -12.76
CA THR A 121 9.78 -10.77 -11.55
C THR A 121 11.30 -10.84 -11.50
N SER A 122 11.96 -11.15 -12.61
CA SER A 122 13.44 -11.24 -12.68
C SER A 122 14.11 -9.86 -12.60
N GLY A 123 13.46 -8.81 -13.09
CA GLY A 123 13.98 -7.44 -13.06
C GLY A 123 13.62 -6.65 -11.79
N ALA A 124 12.70 -7.14 -10.97
CA ALA A 124 12.22 -6.41 -9.80
C ALA A 124 13.10 -6.68 -8.57
N SER A 125 13.61 -5.61 -7.97
CA SER A 125 14.24 -5.62 -6.64
C SER A 125 13.27 -5.03 -5.63
N LEU A 126 12.97 -5.78 -4.55
CA LEU A 126 12.00 -5.40 -3.54
C LEU A 126 12.68 -5.06 -2.22
N SER A 127 12.31 -3.96 -1.59
CA SER A 127 12.71 -3.61 -0.23
C SER A 127 11.52 -3.18 0.60
N GLU A 128 11.55 -3.47 1.90
CA GLU A 128 10.51 -3.01 2.81
C GLU A 128 10.55 -1.49 2.96
N ASN A 129 9.38 -0.85 2.92
CA ASN A 129 9.29 0.59 3.14
C ASN A 129 9.59 0.88 4.62
N ARG A 130 10.50 1.82 4.89
CA ARG A 130 10.85 2.22 6.27
C ARG A 130 9.89 3.26 6.87
N SER A 131 9.03 3.84 6.05
CA SER A 131 8.12 4.94 6.45
C SER A 131 6.77 4.44 6.99
N TYR A 132 6.68 3.21 7.51
CA TYR A 132 5.46 2.68 8.11
C TYR A 132 5.80 1.79 9.31
N VAL A 133 4.84 1.60 10.22
CA VAL A 133 4.98 0.67 11.34
C VAL A 133 4.83 -0.76 10.80
N SER A 134 5.94 -1.50 10.75
CA SER A 134 5.92 -2.89 10.30
C SER A 134 5.24 -3.79 11.34
N PRO A 135 4.36 -4.71 10.94
CA PRO A 135 3.78 -5.69 11.87
C PRO A 135 4.74 -6.80 12.30
N LYS A 136 6.01 -6.74 11.88
CA LYS A 136 7.05 -7.67 12.33
C LYS A 136 7.45 -7.36 13.76
N SER A 137 7.50 -8.38 14.61
CA SER A 137 8.09 -8.28 15.94
C SER A 137 9.60 -8.08 15.78
N GLY A 138 10.11 -6.86 16.10
CA GLY A 138 11.56 -6.59 16.07
C GLY A 138 12.03 -5.46 15.14
N GLY A 139 11.16 -4.56 14.71
CA GLY A 139 11.58 -3.37 13.94
C GLY A 139 12.07 -3.69 12.51
N PRO A 140 12.42 -2.69 11.70
CA PRO A 140 12.93 -2.90 10.36
C PRO A 140 14.24 -3.68 10.41
N SER A 141 14.25 -4.87 9.83
CA SER A 141 15.46 -5.67 9.68
C SER A 141 16.47 -4.88 8.86
N THR A 142 17.56 -4.47 9.49
CA THR A 142 18.74 -3.94 8.81
C THR A 142 19.30 -5.02 7.89
N GLY A 143 18.87 -5.02 6.63
CA GLY A 143 19.57 -5.75 5.58
C GLY A 143 20.97 -5.17 5.45
N THR A 144 21.99 -6.00 5.63
CA THR A 144 23.40 -5.69 5.42
C THR A 144 23.59 -5.16 4.00
N GLU A 145 23.80 -3.87 3.85
CA GLU A 145 24.26 -3.26 2.62
C GLU A 145 25.76 -3.01 2.72
N THR A 146 26.50 -3.55 1.76
CA THR A 146 27.91 -3.26 1.49
C THR A 146 28.06 -1.76 1.16
N PRO A 147 29.13 -1.07 1.63
CA PRO A 147 29.17 0.38 1.70
C PRO A 147 29.50 1.02 0.35
N GLY A 148 28.66 1.94 -0.06
CA GLY A 148 28.88 2.88 -1.14
C GLY A 148 28.29 4.25 -0.79
N GLY A 149 29.03 5.05 -0.12
CA GLY A 149 29.13 6.52 -0.03
C GLY A 149 27.86 7.36 0.03
N GLY A 150 27.67 8.07 1.14
CA GLY A 150 26.82 9.27 1.24
C GLY A 150 25.80 9.21 2.36
N SER A 151 26.19 9.75 3.53
CA SER A 151 25.32 9.96 4.69
C SER A 151 24.22 10.98 4.40
N PRO A 152 22.96 10.67 4.72
CA PRO A 152 22.07 11.66 5.31
C PRO A 152 21.75 11.26 6.76
N GLU A 153 21.75 12.24 7.63
CA GLU A 153 21.50 12.15 9.06
C GLU A 153 20.25 11.32 9.39
N ASP A 154 20.39 10.39 10.33
CA ASP A 154 19.29 9.63 10.92
C ASP A 154 18.27 10.59 11.53
N VAL A 155 17.14 10.80 10.87
CA VAL A 155 15.98 11.45 11.49
C VAL A 155 15.35 10.44 12.44
N VAL A 156 15.84 10.42 13.67
CA VAL A 156 15.24 9.66 14.76
C VAL A 156 13.86 10.27 15.06
N THR A 157 12.80 9.56 14.70
CA THR A 157 11.43 10.00 14.97
C THR A 157 11.16 9.83 16.47
N LYS A 158 11.05 10.93 17.19
CA LYS A 158 10.70 10.95 18.62
C LYS A 158 9.21 11.18 18.80
N TYR A 159 8.64 10.51 19.78
CA TYR A 159 7.25 10.64 20.21
C TYR A 159 7.18 11.19 21.63
N THR A 160 6.22 12.10 21.87
CA THR A 160 6.01 12.66 23.20
C THR A 160 4.99 11.83 23.97
N LEU A 161 5.41 11.21 25.07
CA LEU A 161 4.53 10.55 26.01
C LEU A 161 4.04 11.56 27.06
N GLY A 162 2.76 11.92 26.99
CA GLY A 162 2.10 12.77 27.97
C GLY A 162 1.39 11.95 29.04
N LEU A 163 1.68 12.20 30.31
CA LEU A 163 1.05 11.54 31.46
C LEU A 163 0.36 12.56 32.36
N VAL A 164 -0.92 12.33 32.70
CA VAL A 164 -1.73 13.20 33.54
C VAL A 164 -2.49 12.38 34.57
N ALA A 165 -2.48 12.81 35.83
CA ALA A 165 -3.34 12.21 36.86
C ALA A 165 -4.79 12.71 36.72
N SER A 166 -5.75 11.80 36.84
CA SER A 166 -7.18 12.16 36.87
C SER A 166 -7.85 11.52 38.10
N PRO A 167 -8.40 12.32 39.02
CA PRO A 167 -8.41 13.80 39.08
C PRO A 167 -7.01 14.39 39.32
N ALA A 168 -6.76 15.65 38.95
CA ALA A 168 -5.44 16.31 38.97
C ALA A 168 -4.75 16.27 40.35
N GLY A 169 -5.52 16.25 41.45
CA GLY A 169 -4.98 16.11 42.83
C GLY A 169 -4.85 14.67 43.30
N GLY A 170 -5.17 13.66 42.48
CA GLY A 170 -5.26 12.27 42.90
C GLY A 170 -3.90 11.58 43.07
N GLY A 171 -2.83 12.11 42.50
CA GLY A 171 -1.52 11.50 42.56
C GLY A 171 -0.49 12.15 41.65
N THR A 172 0.71 11.58 41.63
CA THR A 172 1.80 11.96 40.73
C THR A 172 2.10 10.84 39.76
N VAL A 173 2.43 11.21 38.52
CA VAL A 173 2.86 10.29 37.48
C VAL A 173 4.27 10.64 37.00
N THR A 174 5.08 9.66 36.75
CA THR A 174 6.47 9.82 36.26
C THR A 174 6.70 8.93 35.04
N GLY A 175 7.61 9.33 34.17
CA GLY A 175 7.90 8.66 32.89
C GLY A 175 7.38 9.42 31.65
N ALA A 176 6.86 10.64 31.83
CA ALA A 176 6.56 11.51 30.69
C ALA A 176 7.86 12.02 30.05
N GLY A 177 7.88 12.15 28.72
CA GLY A 177 9.08 12.61 28.00
C GLY A 177 8.98 12.32 26.49
N GLU A 178 10.05 12.66 25.77
CA GLU A 178 10.22 12.31 24.38
C GLU A 178 11.05 11.04 24.25
N TYR A 179 10.53 10.07 23.53
CA TYR A 179 11.13 8.76 23.34
C TYR A 179 11.16 8.38 21.88
N GLU A 180 12.17 7.62 21.50
CA GLU A 180 12.26 7.07 20.14
C GLU A 180 11.18 6.01 19.90
N ALA A 181 10.74 5.87 18.66
CA ALA A 181 9.77 4.84 18.27
C ALA A 181 10.25 3.45 18.71
N GLY A 182 9.40 2.71 19.43
CA GLY A 182 9.69 1.35 19.91
C GLY A 182 10.50 1.28 21.20
N THR A 183 10.75 2.41 21.89
CA THR A 183 11.41 2.40 23.20
C THR A 183 10.43 1.93 24.27
N GLU A 184 10.83 0.94 25.07
CA GLU A 184 10.08 0.56 26.27
C GLU A 184 10.27 1.60 27.38
N VAL A 185 9.17 2.24 27.78
CA VAL A 185 9.19 3.31 28.79
C VAL A 185 8.50 2.85 30.06
N ALA A 186 9.23 2.87 31.16
CA ALA A 186 8.65 2.58 32.46
C ALA A 186 7.92 3.80 33.03
N VAL A 187 6.59 3.72 33.10
CA VAL A 187 5.74 4.74 33.74
C VAL A 187 5.33 4.31 35.15
N LYS A 188 5.25 5.27 36.07
CA LYS A 188 4.89 5.00 37.47
C LYS A 188 3.85 5.98 37.96
N ALA A 189 2.77 5.46 38.60
CA ALA A 189 1.78 6.25 39.30
C ALA A 189 1.93 6.10 40.81
N THR A 190 1.88 7.21 41.54
CA THR A 190 1.89 7.27 43.00
C THR A 190 0.66 8.04 43.46
N ALA A 191 -0.23 7.36 44.19
CA ALA A 191 -1.44 7.99 44.72
C ALA A 191 -1.14 8.88 45.92
N ASN A 192 -1.82 10.04 45.99
CA ASN A 192 -1.79 10.91 47.17
C ASN A 192 -2.66 10.34 48.31
N SER A 193 -2.48 10.88 49.54
CA SER A 193 -3.30 10.50 50.69
C SER A 193 -4.79 10.62 50.40
N GLY A 194 -5.58 9.58 50.66
CA GLY A 194 -7.01 9.49 50.37
C GLY A 194 -7.38 9.03 48.96
N TYR A 195 -6.39 8.76 48.13
CA TYR A 195 -6.61 8.24 46.78
C TYR A 195 -5.99 6.85 46.60
N THR A 196 -6.52 6.08 45.65
CA THR A 196 -5.97 4.80 45.23
C THR A 196 -5.85 4.77 43.70
N PHE A 197 -4.72 4.24 43.21
CA PHE A 197 -4.55 4.04 41.78
C PHE A 197 -5.50 2.96 41.30
N LYS A 198 -6.29 3.23 40.28
CA LYS A 198 -7.27 2.31 39.72
C LYS A 198 -6.77 1.62 38.45
N LYS A 199 -6.35 2.39 37.47
CA LYS A 199 -5.83 1.90 36.17
C LYS A 199 -5.27 3.04 35.32
N TRP A 200 -4.49 2.70 34.31
CA TRP A 200 -4.12 3.60 33.22
C TRP A 200 -5.25 3.74 32.20
N SER A 201 -5.18 4.72 31.32
CA SER A 201 -6.19 4.95 30.24
C SER A 201 -6.28 3.82 29.22
N ASP A 202 -5.21 3.05 29.03
CA ASP A 202 -5.15 1.84 28.21
C ASP A 202 -5.81 0.59 28.86
N GLY A 203 -6.26 0.73 30.11
CA GLY A 203 -6.88 -0.35 30.88
C GLY A 203 -5.93 -1.15 31.77
N ASN A 204 -4.62 -0.91 31.70
CA ASN A 204 -3.62 -1.59 32.53
C ASN A 204 -3.77 -1.17 34.01
N THR A 205 -3.73 -2.13 34.94
CA THR A 205 -3.92 -1.93 36.39
C THR A 205 -2.59 -1.93 37.17
N ASP A 206 -1.47 -2.21 36.53
CA ASP A 206 -0.17 -2.16 37.16
C ASP A 206 0.25 -0.70 37.46
N ARG A 207 0.76 -0.44 38.68
CA ARG A 207 1.29 0.87 39.07
C ARG A 207 2.56 1.23 38.27
N LYS A 208 3.23 0.24 37.71
CA LYS A 208 4.33 0.37 36.76
C LYS A 208 3.86 -0.32 35.47
N SER A 209 3.85 0.39 34.39
CA SER A 209 3.55 -0.15 33.06
C SER A 209 4.69 0.19 32.12
N VAL A 210 4.95 -0.70 31.17
CA VAL A 210 5.87 -0.48 30.05
C VAL A 210 4.99 -0.17 28.85
N VAL A 211 5.23 0.93 28.15
CA VAL A 211 4.43 1.40 27.03
C VAL A 211 5.21 1.24 25.73
#